data_78a5a66a3bfaad8bd83ff37fdc879c52
#
_entry.id   78a5a66a3bfaad8bd83ff37fdc879c52
#
_cell.length_a   1.000
_cell.length_b   1.000
_cell.length_c   1.000
_cell.angle_alpha   90.00
_cell.angle_beta   90.00
_cell.angle_gamma   90.00
#
_symmetry.space_group_name_H-M   'P 1'
#
loop_
_entity.id
_entity.type
_entity.pdbx_description
1 polymer ?
#
loop_
_entity_poly.entity_id
_entity_poly.type
_entity_poly.pdbx_seq_one_letter_code
_entity_poly.pdbx_strand_id
1 'polypeptide(L)'
;MKDAPLDAAQLASLTLLCERINTERSKVAPSSWPTPEEVRLRETFAPDACLAVYGTLAPGETNHRLVALLDADWSPCTVKGRRSMRRYPVFTWDPTAEAVAMQLMRSADLGSAWPRLDRFEGADYRRILVPAVLDGQRVTVANLYQAVDPVLPSES
;
A
#
# COMPACT_ATOMS: atom_id res chain seq x y z
N MET A 1 -1.21 11.69 -13.59
CA MET A 1 0.01 10.86 -13.68
C MET A 1 -0.01 9.79 -12.59
N LYS A 2 0.44 8.60 -12.90
CA LYS A 2 0.33 7.46 -11.98
C LYS A 2 1.63 7.13 -11.26
N ASP A 3 2.75 7.57 -11.77
CA ASP A 3 4.06 7.44 -11.17
C ASP A 3 4.97 8.55 -11.68
N ALA A 4 6.07 8.81 -10.96
CA ALA A 4 6.98 9.87 -11.28
C ALA A 4 8.42 9.52 -10.86
N PRO A 5 9.43 9.97 -11.61
CA PRO A 5 10.80 9.92 -11.10
C PRO A 5 10.95 10.98 -10.01
N LEU A 6 11.35 10.56 -8.82
CA LEU A 6 11.50 11.44 -7.67
C LEU A 6 12.95 11.43 -7.18
N ASP A 7 13.48 12.60 -6.82
CA ASP A 7 14.74 12.67 -6.10
C ASP A 7 14.52 12.39 -4.60
N ALA A 8 15.62 12.35 -3.83
CA ALA A 8 15.55 12.02 -2.41
C ALA A 8 14.70 13.03 -1.61
N ALA A 9 14.78 14.32 -1.93
CA ALA A 9 13.99 15.33 -1.24
C ALA A 9 12.50 15.21 -1.56
N GLN A 10 12.16 14.96 -2.81
CA GLN A 10 10.77 14.75 -3.24
C GLN A 10 10.19 13.49 -2.61
N LEU A 11 10.97 12.42 -2.55
CA LEU A 11 10.53 11.18 -1.90
C LEU A 11 10.31 11.38 -0.40
N ALA A 12 11.19 12.14 0.27
CA ALA A 12 11.00 12.46 1.70
C ALA A 12 9.71 13.25 1.93
N SER A 13 9.42 14.22 1.07
CA SER A 13 8.17 15.00 1.15
C SER A 13 6.95 14.12 0.92
N LEU A 14 7.01 13.23 -0.04
CA LEU A 14 5.92 12.28 -0.31
C LEU A 14 5.70 11.35 0.89
N THR A 15 6.77 10.87 1.50
CA THR A 15 6.71 10.02 2.69
C THR A 15 5.98 10.72 3.83
N LEU A 16 6.32 11.98 4.10
CA LEU A 16 5.66 12.77 5.14
C LEU A 16 4.18 12.97 4.83
N LEU A 17 3.83 13.21 3.58
CA LEU A 17 2.44 13.34 3.17
C LEU A 17 1.68 12.04 3.40
N CYS A 18 2.25 10.90 3.05
CA CYS A 18 1.62 9.59 3.31
C CYS A 18 1.43 9.37 4.82
N GLU A 19 2.41 9.73 5.63
CA GLU A 19 2.29 9.63 7.10
C GLU A 19 1.11 10.45 7.62
N ARG A 20 0.94 11.68 7.14
CA ARG A 20 -0.19 12.54 7.54
C ARG A 20 -1.51 11.94 7.11
N ILE A 21 -1.59 11.45 5.88
CA ILE A 21 -2.81 10.82 5.37
C ILE A 21 -3.18 9.60 6.22
N ASN A 22 -2.20 8.77 6.54
CA ASN A 22 -2.45 7.56 7.34
C ASN A 22 -2.93 7.91 8.76
N THR A 23 -2.43 8.98 9.33
CA THR A 23 -2.93 9.50 10.61
C THR A 23 -4.38 9.95 10.49
N GLU A 24 -4.73 10.69 9.44
CA GLU A 24 -6.12 11.09 9.17
C GLU A 24 -7.03 9.89 8.95
N ARG A 25 -6.58 8.92 8.14
CA ARG A 25 -7.34 7.70 7.88
C ARG A 25 -7.65 6.92 9.16
N SER A 26 -6.73 6.94 10.12
CA SER A 26 -6.92 6.22 11.39
C SER A 26 -8.03 6.80 12.26
N LYS A 27 -8.47 8.03 11.97
CA LYS A 27 -9.48 8.74 12.77
C LYS A 27 -10.88 8.62 12.20
N VAL A 28 -11.04 8.15 10.99
CA VAL A 28 -12.35 8.06 10.32
C VAL A 28 -12.47 6.70 9.60
N ALA A 29 -13.72 6.29 9.36
CA ALA A 29 -14.00 5.05 8.65
C ALA A 29 -13.61 5.18 7.16
N PRO A 30 -13.27 4.05 6.49
CA PRO A 30 -12.97 4.06 5.06
C PRO A 30 -14.06 4.68 4.18
N SER A 31 -15.31 4.63 4.60
CA SER A 31 -16.43 5.27 3.90
C SER A 31 -16.31 6.81 3.86
N SER A 32 -15.48 7.39 4.73
CA SER A 32 -15.22 8.83 4.76
C SER A 32 -13.97 9.23 3.97
N TRP A 33 -13.28 8.29 3.36
CA TRP A 33 -12.14 8.59 2.50
C TRP A 33 -12.60 9.01 1.12
N PRO A 34 -11.84 9.82 0.36
CA PRO A 34 -10.49 10.29 0.71
C PRO A 34 -10.50 11.39 1.77
N THR A 35 -9.44 11.42 2.58
CA THR A 35 -9.21 12.53 3.50
C THR A 35 -8.76 13.77 2.72
N PRO A 36 -8.79 14.98 3.33
CA PRO A 36 -8.40 16.19 2.61
C PRO A 36 -6.99 16.14 1.99
N GLU A 37 -6.01 15.57 2.73
CA GLU A 37 -4.65 15.45 2.19
C GLU A 37 -4.59 14.42 1.05
N GLU A 38 -5.40 13.37 1.09
CA GLU A 38 -5.49 12.41 -0.01
C GLU A 38 -6.02 13.05 -1.29
N VAL A 39 -6.97 13.98 -1.20
CA VAL A 39 -7.50 14.68 -2.35
C VAL A 39 -6.36 15.41 -3.09
N ARG A 40 -5.47 16.03 -2.34
CA ARG A 40 -4.30 16.70 -2.91
C ARG A 40 -3.33 15.70 -3.57
N LEU A 41 -3.10 14.57 -2.92
CA LEU A 41 -2.25 13.52 -3.46
C LEU A 41 -2.76 13.03 -4.82
N ARG A 42 -4.07 12.95 -4.97
CA ARG A 42 -4.71 12.48 -6.21
C ARG A 42 -4.49 13.40 -7.42
N GLU A 43 -4.01 14.61 -7.20
CA GLU A 43 -3.64 15.51 -8.30
C GLU A 43 -2.44 14.97 -9.09
N THR A 44 -1.59 14.16 -8.45
CA THR A 44 -0.38 13.62 -9.06
C THR A 44 -0.44 12.10 -9.23
N PHE A 45 -1.02 11.38 -8.26
CA PHE A 45 -1.03 9.92 -8.23
C PHE A 45 -2.45 9.38 -8.26
N ALA A 46 -2.58 8.09 -8.57
CA ALA A 46 -3.86 7.40 -8.57
C ALA A 46 -3.85 6.25 -7.54
N PRO A 47 -3.80 6.56 -6.24
CA PRO A 47 -3.60 5.53 -5.21
C PRO A 47 -4.76 4.54 -5.12
N ASP A 48 -5.99 4.96 -5.44
CA ASP A 48 -7.15 4.08 -5.40
C ASP A 48 -7.07 2.93 -6.40
N ALA A 49 -6.24 3.09 -7.42
CA ALA A 49 -6.04 2.07 -8.45
C ALA A 49 -4.79 1.21 -8.18
N CYS A 50 -4.13 1.39 -7.03
CA CYS A 50 -2.86 0.73 -6.72
C CYS A 50 -2.92 0.01 -5.38
N LEU A 51 -2.47 -1.24 -5.36
CA LEU A 51 -2.33 -2.05 -4.16
C LEU A 51 -0.95 -2.73 -4.17
N ALA A 52 -0.14 -2.46 -3.15
CA ALA A 52 1.11 -3.17 -2.94
C ALA A 52 0.83 -4.43 -2.13
N VAL A 53 1.24 -5.58 -2.67
CA VAL A 53 0.90 -6.89 -2.12
C VAL A 53 2.17 -7.64 -1.75
N TYR A 54 2.25 -8.04 -0.49
CA TYR A 54 3.40 -8.77 0.05
C TYR A 54 3.02 -10.18 0.52
N GLY A 55 1.75 -10.58 0.40
CA GLY A 55 1.24 -11.81 0.96
C GLY A 55 0.32 -12.57 0.02
N THR A 56 -0.77 -13.09 0.57
CA THR A 56 -1.60 -14.13 -0.08
C THR A 56 -2.44 -13.66 -1.25
N LEU A 57 -2.58 -12.35 -1.48
CA LEU A 57 -3.31 -11.82 -2.64
C LEU A 57 -2.45 -11.84 -3.92
N ALA A 58 -1.14 -11.98 -3.81
CA ALA A 58 -0.22 -11.95 -4.96
C ALA A 58 -0.48 -13.08 -5.94
N PRO A 59 -0.12 -12.92 -7.22
CA PRO A 59 -0.27 -13.98 -8.22
C PRO A 59 0.41 -15.28 -7.76
N GLY A 60 -0.29 -16.39 -7.90
CA GLY A 60 0.20 -17.70 -7.46
C GLY A 60 0.00 -18.00 -5.99
N GLU A 61 -0.46 -17.05 -5.18
CA GLU A 61 -0.66 -17.23 -3.75
C GLU A 61 -2.11 -17.66 -3.43
N THR A 62 -2.31 -18.10 -2.19
CA THR A 62 -3.53 -18.77 -1.74
C THR A 62 -4.81 -17.97 -1.99
N ASN A 63 -4.77 -16.66 -1.76
CA ASN A 63 -5.95 -15.80 -1.83
C ASN A 63 -5.99 -14.90 -3.08
N HIS A 64 -5.14 -15.18 -4.05
CA HIS A 64 -5.12 -14.38 -5.31
C HIS A 64 -6.50 -14.36 -5.99
N ARG A 65 -7.32 -15.39 -5.82
CA ARG A 65 -8.67 -15.46 -6.40
C ARG A 65 -9.54 -14.24 -6.06
N LEU A 66 -9.26 -13.56 -4.94
CA LEU A 66 -10.03 -12.40 -4.50
C LEU A 66 -9.83 -11.19 -5.41
N VAL A 67 -8.73 -11.14 -6.13
CA VAL A 67 -8.38 -10.05 -7.05
C VAL A 67 -8.18 -10.54 -8.49
N ALA A 68 -8.24 -11.84 -8.73
CA ALA A 68 -7.92 -12.44 -10.02
C ALA A 68 -8.87 -12.00 -11.15
N LEU A 69 -10.11 -11.66 -10.81
CA LEU A 69 -11.09 -11.22 -11.79
C LEU A 69 -11.02 -9.72 -12.11
N LEU A 70 -10.22 -8.97 -11.36
CA LEU A 70 -10.01 -7.57 -11.65
C LEU A 70 -9.05 -7.44 -12.84
N ASP A 71 -9.36 -6.54 -13.76
CA ASP A 71 -8.47 -6.25 -14.88
C ASP A 71 -7.27 -5.47 -14.35
N ALA A 72 -6.13 -6.13 -14.24
CA ALA A 72 -4.99 -5.60 -13.51
C ALA A 72 -3.68 -5.86 -14.21
N ASP A 73 -2.77 -4.89 -14.07
CA ASP A 73 -1.35 -5.05 -14.38
C ASP A 73 -0.59 -5.31 -13.11
N TRP A 74 0.36 -6.25 -13.14
CA TRP A 74 1.22 -6.58 -12.02
C TRP A 74 2.67 -6.25 -12.35
N SER A 75 3.36 -5.60 -11.43
CA SER A 75 4.78 -5.28 -11.59
C SER A 75 5.52 -5.33 -10.26
N PRO A 76 6.81 -5.66 -10.27
CA PRO A 76 7.60 -5.62 -9.04
C PRO A 76 7.71 -4.21 -8.48
N CYS A 77 7.70 -4.11 -7.16
CA CYS A 77 7.98 -2.86 -6.47
C CYS A 77 8.67 -3.14 -5.14
N THR A 78 9.14 -2.10 -4.48
CA THR A 78 9.65 -2.19 -3.11
C THR A 78 8.98 -1.16 -2.23
N VAL A 79 8.77 -1.53 -0.98
CA VAL A 79 8.26 -0.63 0.06
C VAL A 79 9.13 -0.80 1.30
N LYS A 80 9.55 0.28 1.91
CA LYS A 80 10.40 0.22 3.11
C LYS A 80 9.59 -0.20 4.32
N GLY A 81 10.07 -1.20 5.04
CA GLY A 81 9.38 -1.67 6.22
C GLY A 81 9.90 -3.00 6.72
N ARG A 82 9.11 -3.64 7.58
CA ARG A 82 9.45 -4.93 8.19
C ARG A 82 8.37 -5.93 7.87
N ARG A 83 8.78 -7.05 7.26
CA ARG A 83 7.89 -8.16 6.95
C ARG A 83 8.21 -9.33 7.88
N SER A 84 7.17 -10.00 8.36
CA SER A 84 7.33 -11.21 9.15
C SER A 84 6.26 -12.22 8.79
N MET A 85 6.46 -13.46 9.20
CA MET A 85 5.47 -14.51 9.09
C MET A 85 4.99 -14.84 10.50
N ARG A 86 3.75 -14.51 10.77
CA ARG A 86 3.02 -14.96 11.95
C ARG A 86 2.10 -16.10 11.50
N ARG A 87 0.88 -16.14 11.95
CA ARG A 87 -0.13 -17.05 11.36
C ARG A 87 -0.34 -16.74 9.87
N TYR A 88 -0.22 -15.45 9.51
CA TYR A 88 -0.28 -14.95 8.15
C TYR A 88 0.90 -13.99 7.92
N PRO A 89 1.25 -13.70 6.65
CA PRO A 89 2.24 -12.65 6.39
C PRO A 89 1.77 -11.33 6.96
N VAL A 90 2.67 -10.60 7.61
CA VAL A 90 2.41 -9.28 8.19
C VAL A 90 3.51 -8.32 7.76
N PHE A 91 3.15 -7.04 7.70
CA PHE A 91 4.08 -5.98 7.30
C PHE A 91 3.77 -4.70 8.07
N THR A 92 4.82 -3.99 8.47
CA THR A 92 4.72 -2.65 9.04
C THR A 92 5.57 -1.71 8.20
N TRP A 93 4.94 -0.66 7.68
CA TRP A 93 5.66 0.37 6.93
C TRP A 93 6.56 1.17 7.86
N ASP A 94 7.82 1.31 7.48
CA ASP A 94 8.80 2.10 8.21
C ASP A 94 9.77 2.70 7.21
N PRO A 95 9.69 4.03 6.97
CA PRO A 95 10.56 4.69 6.00
C PRO A 95 12.05 4.60 6.31
N THR A 96 12.42 4.25 7.55
CA THR A 96 13.82 4.11 7.97
C THR A 96 14.34 2.69 7.84
N ALA A 97 13.47 1.73 7.56
CA ALA A 97 13.84 0.33 7.39
C ALA A 97 14.29 0.03 5.95
N GLU A 98 14.74 -1.19 5.72
CA GLU A 98 15.16 -1.63 4.40
C GLU A 98 13.96 -1.81 3.46
N ALA A 99 14.23 -1.78 2.16
CA ALA A 99 13.22 -2.03 1.14
C ALA A 99 12.84 -3.50 1.11
N VAL A 100 11.54 -3.78 1.06
CA VAL A 100 10.98 -5.12 0.97
C VAL A 100 10.34 -5.29 -0.40
N ALA A 101 10.70 -6.36 -1.10
CA ALA A 101 10.16 -6.67 -2.42
C ALA A 101 8.69 -7.08 -2.33
N MET A 102 7.87 -6.52 -3.20
CA MET A 102 6.44 -6.78 -3.29
C MET A 102 5.99 -6.78 -4.73
N GLN A 103 4.70 -7.07 -4.95
CA GLN A 103 4.04 -6.91 -6.23
C GLN A 103 3.10 -5.72 -6.16
N LEU A 104 3.17 -4.86 -7.17
CA LEU A 104 2.22 -3.76 -7.31
C LEU A 104 1.12 -4.17 -8.28
N MET A 105 -0.11 -4.13 -7.79
CA MET A 105 -1.31 -4.30 -8.60
C MET A 105 -1.84 -2.94 -8.99
N ARG A 106 -2.09 -2.75 -10.29
CA ARG A 106 -2.78 -1.57 -10.82
C ARG A 106 -4.04 -2.00 -11.51
N SER A 107 -5.17 -1.46 -11.08
CA SER A 107 -6.46 -1.76 -11.69
C SER A 107 -7.44 -0.63 -11.44
N ALA A 108 -8.12 -0.20 -12.51
CA ALA A 108 -9.23 0.74 -12.38
C ALA A 108 -10.39 0.14 -11.58
N ASP A 109 -10.46 -1.19 -11.49
CA ASP A 109 -11.52 -1.90 -10.78
C ASP A 109 -11.31 -1.94 -9.26
N LEU A 110 -10.12 -1.59 -8.77
CA LEU A 110 -9.85 -1.57 -7.32
C LEU A 110 -10.77 -0.62 -6.57
N GLY A 111 -11.12 0.52 -7.17
CA GLY A 111 -12.00 1.50 -6.52
C GLY A 111 -13.28 0.90 -5.98
N SER A 112 -13.90 0.00 -6.72
CA SER A 112 -15.14 -0.67 -6.30
C SER A 112 -14.88 -1.90 -5.43
N ALA A 113 -13.66 -2.37 -5.36
CA ALA A 113 -13.30 -3.59 -4.62
C ALA A 113 -12.87 -3.32 -3.16
N TRP A 114 -12.53 -2.09 -2.81
CA TRP A 114 -12.00 -1.78 -1.47
C TRP A 114 -12.89 -2.25 -0.32
N PRO A 115 -14.21 -2.03 -0.33
CA PRO A 115 -15.04 -2.51 0.79
C PRO A 115 -14.94 -4.02 0.99
N ARG A 116 -14.90 -4.78 -0.08
CA ARG A 116 -14.78 -6.24 -0.04
C ARG A 116 -13.43 -6.68 0.47
N LEU A 117 -12.35 -6.04 -0.01
CA LEU A 117 -10.99 -6.35 0.41
C LEU A 117 -10.76 -5.95 1.87
N ASP A 118 -11.29 -4.80 2.29
CA ASP A 118 -11.19 -4.36 3.69
C ASP A 118 -11.87 -5.36 4.62
N ARG A 119 -13.04 -5.90 4.23
CA ARG A 119 -13.71 -6.94 5.01
C ARG A 119 -12.92 -8.23 5.08
N PHE A 120 -12.30 -8.64 3.98
CA PHE A 120 -11.48 -9.84 3.95
C PHE A 120 -10.28 -9.72 4.88
N GLU A 121 -9.57 -8.59 4.83
CA GLU A 121 -8.40 -8.38 5.67
C GLU A 121 -8.77 -8.24 7.15
N GLY A 122 -9.92 -7.67 7.46
CA GLY A 122 -10.48 -7.64 8.81
C GLY A 122 -9.75 -6.72 9.77
N ALA A 123 -10.02 -6.95 11.06
CA ALA A 123 -9.56 -6.08 12.14
C ALA A 123 -8.05 -6.18 12.43
N ASP A 124 -7.38 -7.21 11.93
CA ASP A 124 -5.94 -7.41 12.15
C ASP A 124 -5.08 -6.54 11.22
N TYR A 125 -5.69 -5.96 10.21
CA TYR A 125 -4.99 -5.12 9.22
C TYR A 125 -5.66 -3.77 9.08
N ARG A 126 -4.84 -2.78 8.67
CA ARG A 126 -5.31 -1.45 8.35
C ARG A 126 -4.78 -1.05 6.98
N ARG A 127 -5.64 -0.52 6.13
CA ARG A 127 -5.23 -0.06 4.80
C ARG A 127 -4.63 1.34 4.89
N ILE A 128 -3.37 1.46 4.48
CA ILE A 128 -2.60 2.71 4.51
C ILE A 128 -2.10 3.06 3.12
N LEU A 129 -1.62 4.28 2.96
CA LEU A 129 -0.91 4.70 1.75
C LEU A 129 0.59 4.71 1.99
N VAL A 130 1.33 4.20 1.01
CA VAL A 130 2.79 4.16 1.06
C VAL A 130 3.38 4.54 -0.30
N PRO A 131 4.58 5.14 -0.32
CA PRO A 131 5.37 5.24 -1.54
C PRO A 131 5.85 3.84 -1.94
N ALA A 132 5.65 3.47 -3.19
CA ALA A 132 6.13 2.23 -3.76
C ALA A 132 7.14 2.56 -4.85
N VAL A 133 8.36 2.03 -4.73
CA VAL A 133 9.42 2.28 -5.70
C VAL A 133 9.38 1.18 -6.75
N LEU A 134 9.26 1.61 -7.99
CA LEU A 134 9.24 0.73 -9.14
C LEU A 134 10.66 0.62 -9.71
N ASP A 135 10.75 0.57 -11.00
CA ASP A 135 11.97 0.53 -11.76
C ASP A 135 12.84 1.74 -11.46
N GLY A 136 14.02 1.53 -10.90
CA GLY A 136 14.98 2.58 -10.62
C GLY A 136 14.46 3.63 -9.66
N GLN A 137 14.14 4.82 -10.15
CA GLN A 137 13.70 5.94 -9.32
C GLN A 137 12.23 6.30 -9.51
N ARG A 138 11.49 5.50 -10.26
CA ARG A 138 10.07 5.76 -10.47
C ARG A 138 9.31 5.35 -9.22
N VAL A 139 8.44 6.24 -8.76
CA VAL A 139 7.67 6.06 -7.53
C VAL A 139 6.20 6.28 -7.82
N THR A 140 5.37 5.43 -7.26
CA THR A 140 3.93 5.66 -7.18
C THR A 140 3.48 5.61 -5.73
N VAL A 141 2.20 5.90 -5.49
CA VAL A 141 1.59 5.75 -4.18
C VAL A 141 0.57 4.63 -4.26
N ALA A 142 0.66 3.70 -3.35
CA ALA A 142 -0.20 2.53 -3.31
C ALA A 142 -0.86 2.36 -1.96
N ASN A 143 -2.05 1.76 -1.97
CA ASN A 143 -2.63 1.22 -0.74
C ASN A 143 -1.87 -0.05 -0.35
N LEU A 144 -1.81 -0.32 0.93
CA LEU A 144 -1.16 -1.50 1.50
C LEU A 144 -1.86 -1.86 2.80
N TYR A 145 -2.08 -3.15 3.02
CA TYR A 145 -2.67 -3.64 4.27
C TYR A 145 -1.57 -3.89 5.30
N GLN A 146 -1.48 -3.00 6.27
CA GLN A 146 -0.48 -3.05 7.34
C GLN A 146 -1.06 -3.75 8.56
N ALA A 147 -0.23 -4.54 9.26
CA ALA A 147 -0.64 -5.16 10.51
C ALA A 147 -0.97 -4.09 11.56
N VAL A 148 -2.09 -4.26 12.27
CA VAL A 148 -2.45 -3.38 13.39
C VAL A 148 -1.46 -3.58 14.54
N ASP A 149 -1.04 -4.83 14.78
CA ASP A 149 0.01 -5.15 15.74
C ASP A 149 1.37 -5.07 15.03
N PRO A 150 2.20 -4.06 15.32
CA PRO A 150 3.40 -3.80 14.51
C PRO A 150 4.41 -4.93 14.50
N VAL A 151 5.10 -5.08 13.38
CA VAL A 151 6.27 -5.94 13.27
C VAL A 151 7.47 -5.20 13.88
N LEU A 152 8.06 -5.78 14.91
CA LEU A 152 9.20 -5.19 15.60
C LEU A 152 10.50 -5.51 14.86
N PRO A 153 11.58 -4.72 15.05
CA PRO A 153 12.87 -5.00 14.41
C PRO A 153 13.41 -6.40 14.68
N SER A 154 13.13 -6.95 15.86
CA SER A 154 13.57 -8.29 16.25
C SER A 154 12.81 -9.41 15.52
N GLU A 155 11.72 -9.09 14.87
CA GLU A 155 10.84 -10.06 14.18
C GLU A 155 11.16 -10.19 12.69
N SER A 156 11.73 -9.15 12.10
CA SER A 156 11.93 -9.09 10.66
C SER A 156 13.18 -9.80 10.17
#